data_987a13b1a11cbb4cd02b5a2d09000ea1
#
_entry.id   987a13b1a11cbb4cd02b5a2d09000ea1
#
_cell.length_a   1.000
_cell.length_b   1.000
_cell.length_c   1.000
_cell.angle_alpha   90.00
_cell.angle_beta   90.00
_cell.angle_gamma   90.00
#
_symmetry.space_group_name_H-M   'P 1'
#
loop_
_entity.id
_entity.type
_entity.pdbx_description
1 polymer ?
#
loop_
_entity_poly.entity_id
_entity_poly.type
_entity_poly.pdbx_seq_one_letter_code
_entity_poly.pdbx_strand_id
1 'polypeptide(L)'
;MTAIEWTDRTWNPVTGCDRTSPGCDNCYALTMAKRLKAMGSPRYQRDGDEHTSGPGFAVTLHRDVLDQPRRWRTPRRVFVNSMSDLFHPDVPYRFIRDVFNTMRCCNGTVEASGRRAPSHTFQVLTKRSQRMRDCSLNRELGYDPERPPANVWLGVSVETDRYAFRADHLRDTSAAIRFLSCEPLLGPLPSLDLSDIDWVIIGAESGHGARPMDNDWALGIIDKADAAGCAVFVKQLSGGVHAVKDPALFPLTNLRRREYPSAALDLRGNH
;
A
#
# COMPACT_ATOMS: atom_id res chain seq x y z
N MET A 1 13.91 -0.83 -10.78
CA MET A 1 13.07 -1.78 -10.02
C MET A 1 12.90 -1.24 -8.62
N THR A 2 11.72 -1.38 -8.01
CA THR A 2 11.50 -1.03 -6.60
C THR A 2 12.11 -2.11 -5.69
N ALA A 3 12.47 -1.74 -4.45
CA ALA A 3 12.92 -2.70 -3.43
C ALA A 3 11.74 -3.30 -2.62
N ILE A 4 10.51 -3.05 -3.03
CA ILE A 4 9.30 -3.55 -2.37
C ILE A 4 8.93 -4.86 -3.04
N GLU A 5 8.98 -5.97 -2.29
CA GLU A 5 8.94 -7.32 -2.83
C GLU A 5 7.57 -7.74 -3.38
N TRP A 6 6.48 -7.14 -2.89
CA TRP A 6 5.12 -7.48 -3.31
C TRP A 6 4.58 -6.62 -4.48
N THR A 7 5.42 -5.75 -5.07
CA THR A 7 5.06 -4.89 -6.20
C THR A 7 6.19 -4.82 -7.23
N ASP A 8 5.85 -4.49 -8.49
CA ASP A 8 6.84 -4.41 -9.57
C ASP A 8 7.37 -2.98 -9.74
N ARG A 9 6.55 -1.98 -9.38
CA ARG A 9 6.87 -0.55 -9.55
C ARG A 9 6.13 0.33 -8.54
N THR A 10 6.68 1.51 -8.29
CA THR A 10 6.00 2.58 -7.54
C THR A 10 5.56 3.71 -8.46
N TRP A 11 4.45 4.36 -8.13
CA TRP A 11 3.95 5.56 -8.77
C TRP A 11 3.53 6.56 -7.69
N ASN A 12 4.12 7.75 -7.71
CA ASN A 12 3.94 8.77 -6.69
C ASN A 12 3.34 10.07 -7.27
N PRO A 13 2.05 10.12 -7.54
CA PRO A 13 1.36 11.36 -7.92
C PRO A 13 1.28 12.36 -6.77
N VAL A 14 1.47 11.91 -5.52
CA VAL A 14 1.64 12.76 -4.34
C VAL A 14 2.96 12.38 -3.67
N THR A 15 3.65 13.35 -3.08
CA THR A 15 4.75 13.15 -2.13
C THR A 15 4.45 13.92 -0.84
N GLY A 16 5.03 13.49 0.27
CA GLY A 16 4.80 14.10 1.58
C GLY A 16 3.61 13.52 2.33
N CYS A 17 3.72 13.50 3.64
CA CYS A 17 2.73 12.91 4.54
C CYS A 17 3.01 13.34 5.97
N ASP A 18 2.00 13.21 6.85
CA ASP A 18 2.13 13.40 8.29
C ASP A 18 2.02 12.07 9.03
N ARG A 19 2.71 11.97 10.16
CA ARG A 19 2.63 10.83 11.07
C ARG A 19 1.23 10.69 11.65
N THR A 20 0.72 9.45 11.70
CA THR A 20 -0.61 9.14 12.21
C THR A 20 -0.62 8.05 13.27
N SER A 21 0.47 7.29 13.38
CA SER A 21 0.54 6.12 14.25
C SER A 21 1.99 5.70 14.48
N PRO A 22 2.30 4.84 15.46
CA PRO A 22 3.66 4.38 15.76
C PRO A 22 4.41 3.76 14.57
N GLY A 23 3.70 3.21 13.58
CA GLY A 23 4.32 2.73 12.35
C GLY A 23 4.90 3.83 11.46
N CYS A 24 4.69 5.11 11.80
CA CYS A 24 5.27 6.25 11.09
C CYS A 24 6.58 6.75 11.72
N ASP A 25 6.96 6.31 12.94
CA ASP A 25 8.11 6.87 13.66
C ASP A 25 9.43 6.65 12.90
N ASN A 26 9.65 5.45 12.38
CA ASN A 26 10.82 5.08 11.59
C ASN A 26 10.48 4.96 10.08
N CYS A 27 9.54 5.78 9.59
CA CYS A 27 9.10 5.72 8.21
C CYS A 27 10.25 6.01 7.25
N TYR A 28 10.55 5.06 6.36
CA TYR A 28 11.62 5.19 5.36
C TYR A 28 11.43 6.42 4.44
N ALA A 29 10.18 6.82 4.20
CA ALA A 29 9.86 7.94 3.33
C ALA A 29 10.33 9.29 3.91
N LEU A 30 10.31 9.45 5.24
CA LEU A 30 10.85 10.64 5.93
C LEU A 30 12.36 10.74 5.71
N THR A 31 13.09 9.64 5.94
CA THR A 31 14.54 9.59 5.73
C THR A 31 14.91 9.81 4.26
N MET A 32 14.16 9.21 3.34
CA MET A 32 14.37 9.36 1.90
C MET A 32 14.08 10.79 1.45
N ALA A 33 13.01 11.42 1.92
CA ALA A 33 12.65 12.80 1.58
C ALA A 33 13.74 13.78 2.00
N LYS A 34 14.25 13.66 3.23
CA LYS A 34 15.38 14.45 3.74
C LYS A 34 16.61 14.32 2.84
N ARG A 35 16.94 13.09 2.43
CA ARG A 35 18.06 12.81 1.51
C ARG A 35 17.82 13.43 0.14
N LEU A 36 16.64 13.25 -0.44
CA LEU A 36 16.28 13.79 -1.75
C LEU A 36 16.25 15.32 -1.76
N LYS A 37 15.82 15.96 -0.65
CA LYS A 37 15.93 17.40 -0.46
C LYS A 37 17.39 17.86 -0.51
N ALA A 38 18.26 17.21 0.27
CA ALA A 38 19.69 17.53 0.29
C ALA A 38 20.37 17.34 -1.07
N MET A 39 19.88 16.43 -1.91
CA MET A 39 20.34 16.20 -3.28
C MET A 39 19.74 17.21 -4.29
N GLY A 40 18.94 18.19 -3.86
CA GLY A 40 18.33 19.20 -4.72
C GLY A 40 17.16 18.69 -5.58
N SER A 41 16.55 17.54 -5.23
CA SER A 41 15.41 17.02 -5.99
C SER A 41 14.22 17.98 -5.95
N PRO A 42 13.69 18.47 -7.10
CA PRO A 42 12.67 19.52 -7.12
C PRO A 42 11.37 19.15 -6.39
N ARG A 43 11.05 17.86 -6.30
CA ARG A 43 9.81 17.36 -5.67
C ARG A 43 9.86 17.35 -4.15
N TYR A 44 11.02 17.56 -3.56
CA TYR A 44 11.27 17.44 -2.12
C TYR A 44 11.84 18.73 -1.51
N GLN A 45 11.60 19.89 -2.13
CA GLN A 45 12.14 21.16 -1.64
C GLN A 45 11.25 21.84 -0.59
N ARG A 46 9.96 21.46 -0.49
CA ARG A 46 9.03 22.01 0.50
C ARG A 46 9.07 21.18 1.77
N ASP A 47 9.24 21.87 2.90
CA ASP A 47 9.20 21.22 4.22
C ASP A 47 7.76 21.05 4.67
N GLY A 48 7.51 19.92 5.32
CA GLY A 48 6.29 19.68 6.06
C GLY A 48 6.37 20.25 7.48
N ASP A 49 5.35 19.97 8.28
CA ASP A 49 5.32 20.35 9.68
C ASP A 49 6.49 19.69 10.44
N GLU A 50 7.19 20.46 11.26
CA GLU A 50 8.40 20.01 11.98
C GLU A 50 8.13 18.87 12.98
N HIS A 51 6.89 18.80 13.52
CA HIS A 51 6.51 17.80 14.51
C HIS A 51 5.97 16.51 13.88
N THR A 52 5.33 16.60 12.70
CA THR A 52 4.63 15.47 12.09
C THR A 52 5.30 14.91 10.84
N SER A 53 6.06 15.72 10.10
CA SER A 53 6.67 15.29 8.83
C SER A 53 8.12 15.72 8.66
N GLY A 54 8.43 17.02 8.68
CA GLY A 54 9.81 17.53 8.63
C GLY A 54 10.34 17.85 7.23
N PRO A 55 11.68 17.88 7.06
CA PRO A 55 12.32 18.42 5.87
C PRO A 55 12.00 17.66 4.58
N GLY A 56 11.61 18.39 3.54
CA GLY A 56 11.34 17.85 2.21
C GLY A 56 10.06 17.02 2.11
N PHE A 57 9.21 17.04 3.13
CA PHE A 57 8.08 16.10 3.19
C PHE A 57 6.70 16.78 3.31
N ALA A 58 6.57 18.04 2.87
CA ALA A 58 5.27 18.67 2.69
C ALA A 58 4.45 17.95 1.62
N VAL A 59 3.15 17.81 1.87
CA VAL A 59 2.23 17.24 0.87
C VAL A 59 2.28 18.05 -0.40
N THR A 60 2.64 17.40 -1.50
CA THR A 60 2.83 18.02 -2.82
C THR A 60 2.20 17.17 -3.91
N LEU A 61 1.35 17.79 -4.73
CA LEU A 61 0.65 17.13 -5.83
C LEU A 61 1.45 17.24 -7.12
N HIS A 62 1.63 16.13 -7.84
CA HIS A 62 2.40 16.04 -9.08
C HIS A 62 1.51 15.71 -10.27
N ARG A 63 0.92 16.73 -10.89
CA ARG A 63 0.03 16.57 -12.05
C ARG A 63 0.78 16.06 -13.29
N ASP A 64 2.06 16.38 -13.40
CA ASP A 64 2.96 15.99 -14.49
C ASP A 64 3.17 14.48 -14.63
N VAL A 65 2.92 13.71 -13.55
CA VAL A 65 3.07 12.25 -13.55
C VAL A 65 1.75 11.49 -13.57
N LEU A 66 0.60 12.18 -13.59
CA LEU A 66 -0.70 11.51 -13.59
C LEU A 66 -0.83 10.48 -14.72
N ASP A 67 -0.41 10.85 -15.93
CA ASP A 67 -0.50 9.96 -17.09
C ASP A 67 0.67 8.97 -17.24
N GLN A 68 1.60 8.95 -16.29
CA GLN A 68 2.78 8.08 -16.37
C GLN A 68 2.43 6.59 -16.54
N PRO A 69 1.46 6.00 -15.80
CA PRO A 69 1.09 4.59 -15.95
C PRO A 69 0.56 4.25 -17.35
N ARG A 70 -0.12 5.16 -18.02
CA ARG A 70 -0.67 4.96 -19.38
C ARG A 70 0.41 4.76 -20.45
N ARG A 71 1.67 5.12 -20.14
CA ARG A 71 2.82 5.02 -21.04
C ARG A 71 3.60 3.71 -20.87
N TRP A 72 3.31 2.93 -19.80
CA TRP A 72 3.97 1.64 -19.58
C TRP A 72 3.31 0.56 -20.43
N ARG A 73 4.11 -0.18 -21.17
CA ARG A 73 3.61 -1.16 -22.14
C ARG A 73 3.39 -2.55 -21.54
N THR A 74 4.25 -2.95 -20.60
CA THR A 74 4.17 -4.26 -19.94
C THR A 74 3.27 -4.21 -18.71
N PRO A 75 2.40 -5.22 -18.49
CA PRO A 75 1.61 -5.36 -17.27
C PRO A 75 2.47 -5.27 -16.02
N ARG A 76 1.99 -4.57 -14.98
CA ARG A 76 2.72 -4.35 -13.73
C ARG A 76 1.76 -4.28 -12.56
N ARG A 77 2.24 -4.77 -11.42
CA ARG A 77 1.69 -4.38 -10.11
C ARG A 77 2.36 -3.07 -9.71
N VAL A 78 1.55 -2.09 -9.38
CA VAL A 78 2.02 -0.71 -9.12
C VAL A 78 1.59 -0.31 -7.72
N PHE A 79 2.55 -0.07 -6.84
CA PHE A 79 2.28 0.52 -5.54
C PHE A 79 2.12 2.05 -5.68
N VAL A 80 0.96 2.54 -5.31
CA VAL A 80 0.59 3.95 -5.42
C VAL A 80 0.97 4.69 -4.14
N ASN A 81 1.70 5.79 -4.29
CA ASN A 81 2.10 6.66 -3.18
C ASN A 81 3.00 5.99 -2.12
N SER A 82 4.10 5.37 -2.57
CA SER A 82 5.13 4.86 -1.65
C SER A 82 5.84 5.96 -0.82
N MET A 83 5.71 7.24 -1.22
CA MET A 83 6.33 8.40 -0.58
C MET A 83 5.29 9.38 0.00
N SER A 84 4.06 8.91 0.25
CA SER A 84 2.94 9.71 0.77
C SER A 84 1.77 8.82 1.16
N ASP A 85 0.65 9.46 1.50
CA ASP A 85 -0.66 8.81 1.66
C ASP A 85 -1.68 9.52 0.76
N LEU A 86 -2.28 8.79 -0.19
CA LEU A 86 -3.23 9.36 -1.16
C LEU A 86 -4.45 9.98 -0.48
N PHE A 87 -4.83 9.46 0.70
CA PHE A 87 -5.96 9.94 1.48
C PHE A 87 -5.55 10.95 2.57
N HIS A 88 -4.39 11.62 2.41
CA HIS A 88 -4.01 12.73 3.28
C HIS A 88 -5.06 13.86 3.22
N PRO A 89 -5.41 14.53 4.34
CA PRO A 89 -6.40 15.61 4.35
C PRO A 89 -6.13 16.72 3.32
N ASP A 90 -4.87 17.06 3.10
CA ASP A 90 -4.44 18.09 2.15
C ASP A 90 -4.47 17.64 0.68
N VAL A 91 -4.80 16.39 0.39
CA VAL A 91 -5.03 15.92 -0.99
C VAL A 91 -6.50 16.14 -1.34
N PRO A 92 -6.82 17.07 -2.26
CA PRO A 92 -8.20 17.34 -2.64
C PRO A 92 -8.89 16.13 -3.27
N TYR A 93 -10.17 15.92 -3.01
CA TYR A 93 -10.97 14.84 -3.61
C TYR A 93 -10.88 14.80 -5.14
N ARG A 94 -10.87 15.98 -5.78
CA ARG A 94 -10.69 16.06 -7.23
C ARG A 94 -9.38 15.42 -7.68
N PHE A 95 -8.28 15.62 -6.95
CA PHE A 95 -7.00 15.02 -7.31
C PHE A 95 -7.00 13.51 -7.07
N ILE A 96 -7.60 13.03 -5.97
CA ILE A 96 -7.79 11.60 -5.71
C ILE A 96 -8.55 10.98 -6.89
N ARG A 97 -9.64 11.60 -7.35
CA ARG A 97 -10.42 11.16 -8.51
C ARG A 97 -9.59 11.11 -9.80
N ASP A 98 -8.73 12.10 -10.05
CA ASP A 98 -7.83 12.12 -11.21
C ASP A 98 -6.85 10.92 -11.18
N VAL A 99 -6.30 10.59 -10.00
CA VAL A 99 -5.46 9.41 -9.78
C VAL A 99 -6.25 8.12 -10.07
N PHE A 100 -7.45 7.98 -9.51
CA PHE A 100 -8.31 6.81 -9.75
C PHE A 100 -8.72 6.68 -11.22
N ASN A 101 -9.02 7.78 -11.90
CA ASN A 101 -9.32 7.77 -13.33
C ASN A 101 -8.14 7.23 -14.16
N THR A 102 -6.91 7.62 -13.83
CA THR A 102 -5.72 7.07 -14.48
C THR A 102 -5.61 5.56 -14.25
N MET A 103 -5.80 5.09 -13.01
CA MET A 103 -5.74 3.66 -12.68
C MET A 103 -6.78 2.86 -13.45
N ARG A 104 -8.03 3.34 -13.47
CA ARG A 104 -9.13 2.69 -14.19
C ARG A 104 -8.90 2.59 -15.69
N CYS A 105 -8.29 3.60 -16.31
CA CYS A 105 -7.94 3.57 -17.73
C CYS A 105 -6.81 2.59 -18.07
N CYS A 106 -6.13 2.00 -17.08
CA CYS A 106 -5.06 1.02 -17.27
C CYS A 106 -5.53 -0.41 -16.94
N ASN A 107 -6.72 -0.80 -17.37
CA ASN A 107 -7.37 -2.07 -17.04
C ASN A 107 -7.30 -3.13 -18.17
N GLY A 108 -6.56 -2.85 -19.24
CA GLY A 108 -6.40 -3.79 -20.37
C GLY A 108 -7.57 -3.84 -21.37
N THR A 109 -8.59 -2.99 -21.22
CA THR A 109 -9.71 -2.93 -22.15
C THR A 109 -9.31 -2.32 -23.50
N VAL A 110 -10.09 -2.62 -24.55
CA VAL A 110 -9.92 -1.99 -25.87
C VAL A 110 -10.66 -0.65 -25.86
N GLU A 111 -9.95 0.43 -26.14
CA GLU A 111 -10.50 1.78 -26.27
C GLU A 111 -11.32 1.90 -27.57
N ALA A 112 -12.16 2.92 -27.67
CA ALA A 112 -12.93 3.22 -28.88
C ALA A 112 -12.04 3.44 -30.12
N SER A 113 -10.79 3.85 -29.93
CA SER A 113 -9.77 3.97 -30.96
C SER A 113 -9.25 2.63 -31.52
N GLY A 114 -9.68 1.50 -30.96
CA GLY A 114 -9.14 0.16 -31.26
C GLY A 114 -7.82 -0.16 -30.55
N ARG A 115 -7.24 0.78 -29.81
CA ARG A 115 -6.01 0.55 -29.04
C ARG A 115 -6.34 -0.16 -27.72
N ARG A 116 -5.53 -1.17 -27.36
CA ARG A 116 -5.62 -1.79 -26.03
C ARG A 116 -4.97 -0.88 -24.98
N ALA A 117 -5.70 -0.56 -23.94
CA ALA A 117 -5.17 0.11 -22.78
C ALA A 117 -4.10 -0.75 -22.08
N PRO A 118 -3.11 -0.15 -21.38
CA PRO A 118 -2.21 -0.91 -20.53
C PRO A 118 -2.98 -1.71 -19.48
N SER A 119 -2.46 -2.89 -19.12
CA SER A 119 -3.05 -3.75 -18.09
C SER A 119 -2.18 -3.69 -16.83
N HIS A 120 -2.53 -2.86 -15.87
CA HIS A 120 -1.81 -2.74 -14.60
C HIS A 120 -2.74 -3.01 -13.43
N THR A 121 -2.21 -3.63 -12.38
CA THR A 121 -2.85 -3.73 -11.07
C THR A 121 -2.28 -2.64 -10.18
N PHE A 122 -3.13 -1.86 -9.55
CA PHE A 122 -2.74 -0.78 -8.64
C PHE A 122 -3.05 -1.15 -7.20
N GLN A 123 -2.06 -0.99 -6.33
CA GLN A 123 -2.15 -1.27 -4.90
C GLN A 123 -2.07 0.06 -4.16
N VAL A 124 -3.19 0.50 -3.59
CA VAL A 124 -3.31 1.76 -2.85
C VAL A 124 -3.38 1.44 -1.36
N LEU A 125 -2.41 1.90 -0.60
CA LEU A 125 -2.30 1.65 0.83
C LEU A 125 -2.41 2.96 1.61
N THR A 126 -3.17 2.94 2.71
CA THR A 126 -3.35 4.12 3.57
C THR A 126 -3.40 3.77 5.05
N LYS A 127 -3.04 4.72 5.90
CA LYS A 127 -3.35 4.70 7.34
C LYS A 127 -4.61 5.52 7.68
N ARG A 128 -5.18 6.21 6.69
CA ARG A 128 -6.38 7.04 6.81
C ARG A 128 -7.62 6.29 6.31
N SER A 129 -7.86 5.13 6.93
CA SER A 129 -8.87 4.14 6.53
C SER A 129 -10.28 4.71 6.45
N GLN A 130 -10.67 5.56 7.42
CA GLN A 130 -11.99 6.21 7.42
C GLN A 130 -12.20 7.06 6.17
N ARG A 131 -11.22 7.93 5.83
CA ARG A 131 -11.34 8.80 4.65
C ARG A 131 -11.39 7.99 3.36
N MET A 132 -10.61 6.90 3.26
CA MET A 132 -10.68 6.00 2.11
C MET A 132 -12.07 5.38 1.96
N ARG A 133 -12.63 4.84 3.06
CA ARG A 133 -13.98 4.28 3.08
C ARG A 133 -15.01 5.33 2.62
N ASP A 134 -15.01 6.51 3.25
CA ASP A 134 -15.97 7.57 2.97
C ASP A 134 -15.87 8.03 1.51
N CYS A 135 -14.65 8.19 0.96
CA CYS A 135 -14.43 8.49 -0.47
C CYS A 135 -15.00 7.41 -1.39
N SER A 136 -14.86 6.12 -1.03
CA SER A 136 -15.34 5.01 -1.85
C SER A 136 -16.86 4.93 -1.90
N LEU A 137 -17.52 5.14 -0.77
CA LEU A 137 -18.98 5.08 -0.64
C LEU A 137 -19.68 6.31 -1.25
N ASN A 138 -19.06 7.49 -1.11
CA ASN A 138 -19.63 8.76 -1.61
C ASN A 138 -19.27 9.06 -3.09
N ARG A 139 -18.78 8.06 -3.84
CA ARG A 139 -18.37 8.19 -5.26
C ARG A 139 -17.26 9.23 -5.52
N GLU A 140 -16.55 9.65 -4.46
CA GLU A 140 -15.44 10.61 -4.60
C GLU A 140 -14.24 10.03 -5.38
N LEU A 141 -14.13 8.69 -5.43
CA LEU A 141 -13.13 7.99 -6.23
C LEU A 141 -13.47 7.91 -7.73
N GLY A 142 -14.66 8.37 -8.13
CA GLY A 142 -15.09 8.45 -9.53
C GLY A 142 -15.56 7.12 -10.13
N TYR A 143 -15.96 6.15 -9.32
CA TYR A 143 -16.60 4.90 -9.75
C TYR A 143 -17.87 4.61 -8.95
N ASP A 144 -18.68 3.68 -9.42
CA ASP A 144 -19.86 3.21 -8.71
C ASP A 144 -19.43 2.27 -7.57
N PRO A 145 -19.84 2.52 -6.31
CA PRO A 145 -19.49 1.66 -5.18
C PRO A 145 -19.90 0.19 -5.36
N GLU A 146 -20.96 -0.09 -6.13
CA GLU A 146 -21.38 -1.46 -6.42
C GLU A 146 -20.50 -2.14 -7.50
N ARG A 147 -19.64 -1.38 -8.18
CA ARG A 147 -18.81 -1.85 -9.29
C ARG A 147 -17.37 -1.31 -9.16
N PRO A 148 -16.65 -1.66 -8.09
CA PRO A 148 -15.27 -1.22 -7.91
C PRO A 148 -14.39 -1.76 -9.05
N PRO A 149 -13.39 -0.97 -9.50
CA PRO A 149 -12.51 -1.39 -10.59
C PRO A 149 -11.64 -2.58 -10.16
N ALA A 150 -11.71 -3.68 -10.91
CA ALA A 150 -11.02 -4.94 -10.60
C ALA A 150 -9.49 -4.80 -10.53
N ASN A 151 -8.93 -3.84 -11.24
CA ASN A 151 -7.49 -3.59 -11.29
C ASN A 151 -6.98 -2.62 -10.19
N VAL A 152 -7.85 -2.15 -9.28
CA VAL A 152 -7.47 -1.26 -8.17
C VAL A 152 -7.76 -1.96 -6.85
N TRP A 153 -6.70 -2.27 -6.12
CA TRP A 153 -6.74 -2.91 -4.81
C TRP A 153 -6.60 -1.85 -3.73
N LEU A 154 -7.46 -1.89 -2.74
CA LEU A 154 -7.43 -0.94 -1.62
C LEU A 154 -6.98 -1.64 -0.35
N GLY A 155 -6.10 -0.99 0.39
CA GLY A 155 -5.56 -1.55 1.61
C GLY A 155 -5.31 -0.54 2.71
N VAL A 156 -5.19 -1.06 3.93
CA VAL A 156 -4.86 -0.28 5.12
C VAL A 156 -3.68 -0.89 5.87
N SER A 157 -2.90 -0.04 6.56
CA SER A 157 -1.84 -0.51 7.46
C SER A 157 -2.39 -0.71 8.87
N VAL A 158 -2.02 -1.83 9.51
CA VAL A 158 -2.31 -2.15 10.92
C VAL A 158 -1.03 -2.63 11.57
N GLU A 159 -0.42 -1.78 12.39
CA GLU A 159 0.88 -2.03 13.01
C GLU A 159 0.80 -2.50 14.45
N THR A 160 -0.27 -2.18 15.16
CA THR A 160 -0.57 -2.62 16.54
C THR A 160 -2.07 -2.84 16.70
N ASP A 161 -2.47 -3.59 17.69
CA ASP A 161 -3.88 -3.95 17.95
C ASP A 161 -4.80 -2.74 18.14
N ARG A 162 -4.27 -1.64 18.68
CA ARG A 162 -4.98 -0.35 18.77
C ARG A 162 -5.54 0.13 17.43
N TYR A 163 -4.93 -0.26 16.31
CA TYR A 163 -5.33 0.15 14.96
C TYR A 163 -6.04 -0.97 14.18
N ALA A 164 -6.43 -2.08 14.84
CA ALA A 164 -7.17 -3.18 14.20
C ALA A 164 -8.51 -2.70 13.60
N PHE A 165 -9.14 -1.66 14.18
CA PHE A 165 -10.36 -1.04 13.66
C PHE A 165 -10.24 -0.55 12.20
N ARG A 166 -9.02 -0.37 11.68
CA ARG A 166 -8.82 -0.01 10.27
C ARG A 166 -9.25 -1.13 9.33
N ALA A 167 -9.22 -2.39 9.79
CA ALA A 167 -9.75 -3.53 9.04
C ALA A 167 -11.27 -3.44 8.89
N ASP A 168 -11.99 -2.93 9.92
CA ASP A 168 -13.44 -2.70 9.85
C ASP A 168 -13.78 -1.66 8.78
N HIS A 169 -13.06 -0.53 8.77
CA HIS A 169 -13.22 0.47 7.72
C HIS A 169 -12.88 -0.08 6.31
N LEU A 170 -11.92 -1.00 6.21
CA LEU A 170 -11.56 -1.62 4.94
C LEU A 170 -12.66 -2.57 4.46
N ARG A 171 -13.30 -3.34 5.34
CA ARG A 171 -14.46 -4.19 5.01
C ARG A 171 -15.61 -3.38 4.41
N ASP A 172 -15.87 -2.21 5.01
CA ASP A 172 -16.91 -1.29 4.53
C ASP A 172 -16.50 -0.54 3.25
N THR A 173 -15.23 -0.62 2.84
CA THR A 173 -14.74 0.08 1.64
C THR A 173 -15.16 -0.65 0.38
N SER A 174 -15.70 0.06 -0.60
CA SER A 174 -15.95 -0.49 -1.93
C SER A 174 -14.65 -0.75 -2.66
N ALA A 175 -14.22 -2.01 -2.72
CA ALA A 175 -12.99 -2.46 -3.37
C ALA A 175 -13.17 -3.85 -3.96
N ALA A 176 -12.54 -4.12 -5.10
CA ALA A 176 -12.52 -5.46 -5.70
C ALA A 176 -11.60 -6.42 -4.95
N ILE A 177 -10.49 -5.92 -4.43
CA ILE A 177 -9.55 -6.64 -3.55
C ILE A 177 -9.25 -5.73 -2.36
N ARG A 178 -9.40 -6.29 -1.16
CA ARG A 178 -9.08 -5.65 0.12
C ARG A 178 -7.81 -6.27 0.69
N PHE A 179 -6.83 -5.44 1.06
CA PHE A 179 -5.62 -5.97 1.66
C PHE A 179 -5.17 -5.23 2.91
N LEU A 180 -4.54 -5.96 3.82
CA LEU A 180 -3.91 -5.41 5.00
C LEU A 180 -2.39 -5.42 4.86
N SER A 181 -1.73 -4.37 5.35
CA SER A 181 -0.29 -4.34 5.56
C SER A 181 0.00 -4.21 7.04
N CYS A 182 0.32 -5.34 7.68
CA CYS A 182 0.84 -5.38 9.03
C CYS A 182 2.36 -5.13 8.99
N GLU A 183 2.73 -3.92 8.55
CA GLU A 183 4.11 -3.50 8.33
C GLU A 183 4.29 -2.01 8.67
N PRO A 184 5.16 -1.71 9.67
CA PRO A 184 5.84 -2.67 10.55
C PRO A 184 4.87 -3.31 11.53
N LEU A 185 5.02 -4.61 11.78
CA LEU A 185 4.30 -5.29 12.86
C LEU A 185 5.03 -5.02 14.18
N LEU A 186 4.35 -4.33 15.11
CA LEU A 186 4.93 -3.79 16.34
C LEU A 186 4.34 -4.42 17.62
N GLY A 187 3.52 -5.43 17.48
CA GLY A 187 2.90 -6.18 18.56
C GLY A 187 1.93 -7.22 18.04
N PRO A 188 1.43 -8.10 18.92
CA PRO A 188 0.38 -9.03 18.56
C PRO A 188 -0.92 -8.28 18.20
N LEU A 189 -1.74 -8.91 17.33
CA LEU A 189 -3.00 -8.35 16.86
C LEU A 189 -4.19 -9.28 17.25
N PRO A 190 -4.49 -9.43 18.54
CA PRO A 190 -5.56 -10.32 18.99
C PRO A 190 -6.95 -9.91 18.49
N SER A 191 -7.21 -8.59 18.38
CA SER A 191 -8.51 -8.05 17.93
C SER A 191 -8.65 -7.99 16.41
N LEU A 192 -7.60 -8.34 15.63
CA LEU A 192 -7.66 -8.30 14.18
C LEU A 192 -8.60 -9.37 13.65
N ASP A 193 -9.61 -8.95 12.90
CA ASP A 193 -10.51 -9.80 12.14
C ASP A 193 -10.18 -9.70 10.65
N LEU A 194 -9.92 -10.85 10.01
CA LEU A 194 -9.59 -10.98 8.58
C LEU A 194 -10.76 -11.45 7.71
N SER A 195 -11.99 -11.49 8.25
CA SER A 195 -13.20 -11.75 7.46
C SER A 195 -13.28 -10.73 6.30
N ASP A 196 -13.62 -11.19 5.10
CA ASP A 196 -13.74 -10.37 3.89
C ASP A 196 -12.47 -9.58 3.52
N ILE A 197 -11.31 -10.03 3.98
CA ILE A 197 -9.99 -9.54 3.58
C ILE A 197 -9.34 -10.57 2.67
N ASP A 198 -8.94 -10.13 1.47
CA ASP A 198 -8.39 -11.02 0.45
C ASP A 198 -6.90 -11.30 0.63
N TRP A 199 -6.17 -10.38 1.25
CA TRP A 199 -4.70 -10.46 1.31
C TRP A 199 -4.14 -9.75 2.53
N VAL A 200 -3.17 -10.39 3.21
CA VAL A 200 -2.42 -9.79 4.32
C VAL A 200 -0.92 -9.85 4.05
N ILE A 201 -0.26 -8.69 4.18
CA ILE A 201 1.19 -8.53 4.11
C ILE A 201 1.71 -8.38 5.53
N ILE A 202 2.70 -9.18 5.90
CA ILE A 202 3.31 -9.18 7.24
C ILE A 202 4.79 -8.82 7.11
N GLY A 203 5.27 -7.90 7.95
CA GLY A 203 6.69 -7.56 7.89
C GLY A 203 7.20 -6.80 9.10
N ALA A 204 8.43 -7.11 9.48
CA ALA A 204 9.17 -6.37 10.48
C ALA A 204 9.54 -4.96 9.98
N GLU A 205 9.83 -4.06 10.90
CA GLU A 205 10.38 -2.74 10.60
C GLU A 205 11.75 -2.90 9.92
N SER A 206 12.08 -2.00 9.00
CA SER A 206 13.36 -1.99 8.31
C SER A 206 14.10 -0.68 8.52
N GLY A 207 15.44 -0.74 8.43
CA GLY A 207 16.29 0.44 8.54
C GLY A 207 17.03 0.51 9.87
N HIS A 208 17.81 1.58 10.04
CA HIS A 208 18.56 1.80 11.27
C HIS A 208 17.58 2.12 12.42
N GLY A 209 17.78 1.45 13.57
CA GLY A 209 16.91 1.61 14.73
C GLY A 209 15.56 0.89 14.60
N ALA A 210 15.43 -0.06 13.66
CA ALA A 210 14.23 -0.87 13.51
C ALA A 210 13.87 -1.60 14.81
N ARG A 211 12.59 -1.49 15.19
CA ARG A 211 12.05 -2.18 16.37
C ARG A 211 11.91 -3.67 16.05
N PRO A 212 12.20 -4.56 17.01
CA PRO A 212 12.09 -5.99 16.79
C PRO A 212 10.63 -6.41 16.62
N MET A 213 10.42 -7.43 15.79
CA MET A 213 9.16 -8.15 15.63
C MET A 213 9.35 -9.56 16.16
N ASP A 214 8.43 -10.04 16.96
CA ASP A 214 8.35 -11.43 17.36
C ASP A 214 7.69 -12.26 16.25
N ASN A 215 8.26 -13.43 15.96
CA ASN A 215 7.72 -14.36 14.97
C ASN A 215 6.33 -14.90 15.37
N ASP A 216 6.04 -15.03 16.66
CA ASP A 216 4.74 -15.50 17.16
C ASP A 216 3.62 -14.51 16.80
N TRP A 217 3.91 -13.22 16.71
CA TRP A 217 2.92 -12.24 16.23
C TRP A 217 2.56 -12.47 14.76
N ALA A 218 3.55 -12.80 13.93
CA ALA A 218 3.34 -13.13 12.52
C ALA A 218 2.56 -14.45 12.37
N LEU A 219 2.90 -15.47 13.16
CA LEU A 219 2.19 -16.76 13.18
C LEU A 219 0.71 -16.58 13.58
N GLY A 220 0.43 -15.78 14.60
CA GLY A 220 -0.95 -15.51 15.02
C GLY A 220 -1.80 -14.83 13.93
N ILE A 221 -1.17 -13.99 13.06
CA ILE A 221 -1.86 -13.43 11.89
C ILE A 221 -2.08 -14.50 10.82
N ILE A 222 -1.09 -15.37 10.58
CA ILE A 222 -1.18 -16.46 9.62
C ILE A 222 -2.33 -17.42 9.99
N ASP A 223 -2.44 -17.80 11.26
CA ASP A 223 -3.53 -18.67 11.74
C ASP A 223 -4.92 -18.05 11.48
N LYS A 224 -5.05 -16.73 11.73
CA LYS A 224 -6.27 -15.97 11.41
C LYS A 224 -6.54 -15.91 9.90
N ALA A 225 -5.49 -15.75 9.09
CA ALA A 225 -5.60 -15.70 7.63
C ALA A 225 -6.05 -17.05 7.06
N ASP A 226 -5.52 -18.14 7.58
CA ASP A 226 -5.93 -19.51 7.19
C ASP A 226 -7.39 -19.77 7.54
N ALA A 227 -7.83 -19.35 8.72
CA ALA A 227 -9.24 -19.48 9.13
C ALA A 227 -10.20 -18.65 8.26
N ALA A 228 -9.73 -17.49 7.74
CA ALA A 228 -10.51 -16.59 6.89
C ALA A 228 -10.38 -16.87 5.38
N GLY A 229 -9.49 -17.77 4.95
CA GLY A 229 -9.18 -17.99 3.53
C GLY A 229 -8.43 -16.82 2.88
N CYS A 230 -7.75 -16.00 3.69
CA CYS A 230 -7.01 -14.83 3.27
C CYS A 230 -5.59 -15.21 2.78
N ALA A 231 -5.15 -14.73 1.62
CA ALA A 231 -3.80 -14.97 1.12
C ALA A 231 -2.75 -14.27 2.00
N VAL A 232 -1.58 -14.89 2.20
CA VAL A 232 -0.52 -14.38 3.09
C VAL A 232 0.75 -14.07 2.32
N PHE A 233 1.33 -12.90 2.61
CA PHE A 233 2.66 -12.52 2.12
C PHE A 233 3.54 -12.08 3.27
N VAL A 234 4.48 -12.92 3.69
CA VAL A 234 5.49 -12.54 4.67
C VAL A 234 6.66 -11.89 3.94
N LYS A 235 6.76 -10.58 4.08
CA LYS A 235 7.75 -9.77 3.37
C LYS A 235 9.15 -9.91 3.97
N GLN A 236 9.27 -9.74 5.27
CA GLN A 236 10.54 -9.77 5.98
C GLN A 236 10.33 -10.02 7.47
N LEU A 237 11.35 -10.58 8.12
CA LEU A 237 11.41 -10.82 9.56
C LEU A 237 12.49 -9.96 10.21
N SER A 238 12.45 -9.82 11.54
CA SER A 238 13.55 -9.21 12.30
C SER A 238 14.80 -10.07 12.23
N GLY A 239 15.96 -9.45 11.95
CA GLY A 239 17.24 -10.13 11.85
C GLY A 239 18.37 -9.39 12.58
N GLY A 240 18.07 -8.83 13.75
CA GLY A 240 19.03 -8.02 14.51
C GLY A 240 19.27 -6.66 13.86
N VAL A 241 20.45 -6.44 13.25
CA VAL A 241 20.81 -5.15 12.64
C VAL A 241 20.04 -4.88 11.33
N HIS A 242 19.70 -5.92 10.58
CA HIS A 242 19.00 -5.82 9.31
C HIS A 242 17.84 -6.81 9.24
N ALA A 243 16.74 -6.42 8.60
CA ALA A 243 15.63 -7.32 8.36
C ALA A 243 16.05 -8.47 7.42
N VAL A 244 15.62 -9.70 7.74
CA VAL A 244 15.81 -10.88 6.89
C VAL A 244 14.72 -10.89 5.85
N LYS A 245 15.09 -10.86 4.57
CA LYS A 245 14.17 -10.76 3.42
C LYS A 245 14.06 -12.05 2.62
N ASP A 246 15.09 -12.89 2.66
CA ASP A 246 15.09 -14.18 1.96
C ASP A 246 14.21 -15.19 2.72
N PRO A 247 13.10 -15.65 2.14
CA PRO A 247 12.23 -16.64 2.79
C PRO A 247 12.94 -17.96 3.11
N ALA A 248 13.99 -18.32 2.38
CA ALA A 248 14.77 -19.52 2.66
C ALA A 248 15.44 -19.49 4.04
N LEU A 249 15.71 -18.29 4.55
CA LEU A 249 16.32 -18.05 5.86
C LEU A 249 15.29 -17.90 6.99
N PHE A 250 13.99 -17.95 6.70
CA PHE A 250 12.96 -17.86 7.73
C PHE A 250 12.91 -19.15 8.55
N PRO A 251 12.81 -19.04 9.89
CA PRO A 251 13.00 -20.19 10.77
C PRO A 251 11.90 -21.26 10.63
N LEU A 252 10.68 -20.85 10.28
CA LEU A 252 9.52 -21.73 10.18
C LEU A 252 8.92 -21.71 8.77
N THR A 253 8.47 -22.88 8.30
CA THR A 253 7.90 -23.02 6.96
C THR A 253 6.69 -22.11 6.74
N ASN A 254 5.81 -21.96 7.73
CA ASN A 254 4.64 -21.10 7.65
C ASN A 254 5.00 -19.61 7.42
N LEU A 255 6.16 -19.16 7.85
CA LEU A 255 6.65 -17.81 7.62
C LEU A 255 7.18 -17.60 6.19
N ARG A 256 7.36 -18.64 5.37
CA ARG A 256 7.89 -18.56 4.00
C ARG A 256 6.84 -18.25 2.94
N ARG A 257 5.61 -17.95 3.33
CA ARG A 257 4.48 -17.70 2.41
C ARG A 257 4.67 -16.39 1.65
N ARG A 258 4.43 -16.44 0.35
CA ARG A 258 4.46 -15.29 -0.58
C ARG A 258 3.32 -15.38 -1.59
N GLU A 259 2.12 -15.45 -1.07
CA GLU A 259 0.90 -15.62 -1.83
C GLU A 259 0.32 -14.28 -2.30
N TYR A 260 -0.51 -14.36 -3.32
CA TYR A 260 -1.33 -13.25 -3.80
C TYR A 260 -2.79 -13.70 -3.88
N PRO A 261 -3.77 -12.78 -3.81
CA PRO A 261 -5.17 -13.13 -3.99
C PRO A 261 -5.41 -13.88 -5.29
N SER A 262 -6.30 -14.87 -5.29
CA SER A 262 -6.61 -15.68 -6.49
C SER A 262 -7.08 -14.84 -7.69
N ALA A 263 -7.88 -13.80 -7.46
CA ALA A 263 -8.27 -12.83 -8.48
C ALA A 263 -7.08 -12.10 -9.14
N ALA A 264 -5.90 -12.08 -8.49
CA ALA A 264 -4.67 -11.52 -9.07
C ALA A 264 -4.07 -12.39 -10.18
N LEU A 265 -4.34 -13.69 -10.15
CA LEU A 265 -3.83 -14.66 -11.14
C LEU A 265 -4.55 -14.53 -12.47
N ASP A 266 -5.85 -14.18 -12.46
CA ASP A 266 -6.67 -14.03 -13.65
C ASP A 266 -6.30 -12.79 -14.50
N LEU A 267 -5.73 -11.75 -13.89
CA LEU A 267 -5.30 -10.54 -14.59
C LEU A 267 -4.01 -10.71 -15.41
N ARG A 268 -3.26 -11.80 -15.19
CA ARG A 268 -2.04 -12.09 -15.95
C ARG A 268 -2.28 -12.94 -17.21
N GLY A 269 -3.52 -13.34 -17.50
CA GLY A 269 -3.91 -14.14 -18.67
C GLY A 269 -2.92 -15.26 -18.97
N ASN A 270 -3.34 -16.50 -18.91
CA ASN A 270 -2.56 -17.59 -19.48
C ASN A 270 -2.18 -17.23 -20.93
N HIS A 271 -0.88 -17.02 -21.17
CA HIS A 271 -0.27 -17.05 -22.49
C HIS A 271 0.56 -18.31 -22.60
#